data_62e204a485e87ae6d42ec0aea04fc36d
#
_entry.id   62e204a485e87ae6d42ec0aea04fc36d
#
_cell.length_a   1.000
_cell.length_b   1.000
_cell.length_c   1.000
_cell.angle_alpha   90.00
_cell.angle_beta   90.00
_cell.angle_gamma   90.00
#
_symmetry.space_group_name_H-M   'P 1'
#
loop_
_entity.id
_entity.type
_entity.pdbx_description
1 polymer ?
#
loop_
_entity_poly.entity_id
_entity_poly.type
_entity_poly.pdbx_seq_one_letter_code
_entity_poly.pdbx_strand_id
1 'polypeptide(L)'
;MKSLKITALSLVLVLLLAACGAKADTPDEPAVDPTPEMPTEQPVEKTPDERINDIIAGMSLEEKVGQLFFVRCPETGAAEDVETYHLGGLLLFGRDYKDANGDWLTEDDFTAALASYQAAAAIPLFIGSDEEGGTVTRASKNPNLFSEPLPSPQELYAAGGLDGLLERTLSYNQKLKAFGVNVNFAPVCDVSTNPDNFIYARSFGQDAQTTADYISSVVPVYAQSGVACVLKHFPGYGNNADTHTGIALDARPYTTFEKSDLVPFESGIAAGAPFVLVSHNIVECMDGAYPASLSAKVHTLLRDTLGFTGVIVTDDLAMDAVKAYAQDGSAAVLAIQAGNDMIVTTDYQTQIPQVIAAVQSGEIAESDIDAHVFRVLHEKQALGLID
;
A
#
# COMPACT_ATOMS: atom_id res chain seq x y z
N MET A 1 -38.43 -3.64 49.61
CA MET A 1 -39.59 -2.74 49.74
C MET A 1 -39.78 -2.01 48.42
N LYS A 2 -40.86 -2.41 47.74
CA LYS A 2 -41.88 -1.60 47.04
C LYS A 2 -41.35 -0.62 45.99
N SER A 3 -41.81 -0.54 44.75
CA SER A 3 -43.10 -0.93 44.18
C SER A 3 -43.07 -0.90 42.65
N LEU A 4 -43.70 -1.88 42.11
CA LEU A 4 -44.21 -2.07 40.76
C LEU A 4 -45.29 -1.01 40.44
N LYS A 5 -45.33 -0.45 39.24
CA LYS A 5 -46.55 0.12 38.66
C LYS A 5 -46.71 -0.25 37.19
N ILE A 6 -47.72 -1.03 36.97
CA ILE A 6 -48.38 -1.43 35.72
C ILE A 6 -49.47 -0.39 35.45
N THR A 7 -49.69 0.05 34.24
CA THR A 7 -50.93 0.60 33.67
C THR A 7 -50.88 0.48 32.16
N ALA A 8 -51.65 -0.24 31.56
CA ALA A 8 -53.05 -0.52 31.34
C ALA A 8 -53.44 -0.20 29.89
N LEU A 9 -53.88 -1.24 29.24
CA LEU A 9 -54.49 -1.42 27.92
C LEU A 9 -55.77 -0.60 27.81
N SER A 10 -56.01 0.04 26.66
CA SER A 10 -57.36 0.56 26.30
C SER A 10 -57.71 0.10 24.87
N LEU A 11 -58.60 -0.84 24.88
CA LEU A 11 -59.35 -1.41 23.75
C LEU A 11 -60.52 -0.50 23.46
N VAL A 12 -60.67 0.01 22.23
CA VAL A 12 -61.93 0.68 21.83
C VAL A 12 -62.55 -0.12 20.68
N LEU A 13 -63.69 -0.70 21.04
CA LEU A 13 -64.65 -1.41 20.19
C LEU A 13 -65.67 -0.36 19.68
N VAL A 14 -65.85 -0.24 18.36
CA VAL A 14 -66.98 0.49 17.79
C VAL A 14 -67.81 -0.40 16.88
N LEU A 15 -69.10 -0.46 17.26
CA LEU A 15 -70.13 -1.28 16.68
C LEU A 15 -70.61 -0.82 15.29
N LEU A 16 -71.03 -1.81 14.53
CA LEU A 16 -71.80 -1.76 13.29
C LEU A 16 -73.18 -1.10 13.49
N LEU A 17 -73.58 -0.26 12.53
CA LEU A 17 -74.98 -0.01 12.22
C LEU A 17 -75.21 -0.17 10.70
N ALA A 18 -75.96 -1.15 10.37
CA ALA A 18 -76.50 -1.43 9.03
C ALA A 18 -77.67 -0.48 8.69
N ALA A 19 -77.69 0.07 7.52
CA ALA A 19 -78.91 0.63 6.96
C ALA A 19 -78.99 0.19 5.46
N CYS A 20 -80.08 -0.57 5.19
CA CYS A 20 -80.52 -0.95 3.82
C CYS A 20 -81.08 0.24 3.08
N GLY A 21 -80.69 0.40 1.79
CA GLY A 21 -81.35 1.29 0.84
C GLY A 21 -81.13 0.73 -0.56
N ALA A 22 -82.25 0.41 -1.27
CA ALA A 22 -82.25 -0.35 -2.51
C ALA A 22 -82.10 0.54 -3.77
N LYS A 23 -81.48 -0.06 -4.80
CA LYS A 23 -81.65 0.06 -6.25
C LYS A 23 -81.34 1.35 -7.00
N ALA A 24 -80.38 1.25 -7.91
CA ALA A 24 -80.59 1.56 -9.33
C ALA A 24 -79.50 0.82 -10.14
N ASP A 25 -79.93 0.00 -11.10
CA ASP A 25 -79.07 -0.66 -12.10
C ASP A 25 -78.47 0.35 -13.06
N THR A 26 -77.17 0.35 -13.22
CA THR A 26 -76.47 0.91 -14.38
C THR A 26 -75.54 -0.15 -14.96
N PRO A 27 -75.32 -0.23 -16.31
CA PRO A 27 -74.70 -1.35 -16.98
C PRO A 27 -73.20 -1.45 -16.66
N ASP A 28 -72.72 -2.71 -16.61
CA ASP A 28 -71.32 -3.11 -16.46
C ASP A 28 -70.40 -2.46 -17.50
N GLU A 29 -69.44 -1.67 -17.02
CA GLU A 29 -68.22 -1.35 -17.77
C GLU A 29 -67.25 -2.50 -17.50
N PRO A 30 -66.54 -3.09 -18.56
CA PRO A 30 -65.65 -4.19 -18.38
C PRO A 30 -64.44 -3.76 -17.47
N ALA A 31 -64.24 -4.53 -16.42
CA ALA A 31 -63.08 -4.38 -15.54
C ALA A 31 -61.76 -4.47 -16.35
N VAL A 32 -61.01 -3.38 -16.39
CA VAL A 32 -59.65 -3.38 -16.92
C VAL A 32 -58.80 -4.09 -15.87
N ASP A 33 -58.32 -5.29 -16.23
CA ASP A 33 -57.31 -6.01 -15.45
C ASP A 33 -56.10 -5.08 -15.18
N PRO A 34 -55.63 -4.91 -13.94
CA PRO A 34 -54.43 -4.13 -13.72
C PRO A 34 -53.26 -4.83 -14.41
N THR A 35 -52.66 -4.12 -15.37
CA THR A 35 -51.38 -4.53 -16.00
C THR A 35 -50.43 -4.85 -14.88
N PRO A 36 -49.78 -6.03 -14.86
CA PRO A 36 -48.78 -6.33 -13.83
C PRO A 36 -47.67 -5.29 -13.94
N GLU A 37 -47.45 -4.53 -12.88
CA GLU A 37 -46.26 -3.69 -12.72
C GLU A 37 -45.04 -4.60 -12.83
N MET A 38 -44.24 -4.39 -13.89
CA MET A 38 -42.93 -5.03 -13.99
C MET A 38 -42.14 -4.66 -12.73
N PRO A 39 -41.48 -5.63 -12.06
CA PRO A 39 -40.58 -5.34 -10.95
C PRO A 39 -39.55 -4.34 -11.46
N THR A 40 -39.45 -3.18 -10.85
CA THR A 40 -38.32 -2.27 -11.04
C THR A 40 -37.10 -3.03 -10.57
N GLU A 41 -36.23 -3.46 -11.50
CA GLU A 41 -34.93 -4.01 -11.18
C GLU A 41 -34.21 -2.97 -10.30
N GLN A 42 -33.93 -3.35 -9.05
CA GLN A 42 -33.06 -2.56 -8.20
C GLN A 42 -31.66 -2.56 -8.88
N PRO A 43 -30.98 -1.39 -8.96
CA PRO A 43 -29.63 -1.36 -9.48
C PRO A 43 -28.77 -2.38 -8.72
N VAL A 44 -28.16 -3.31 -9.43
CA VAL A 44 -27.20 -4.24 -8.88
C VAL A 44 -26.02 -3.41 -8.39
N GLU A 45 -25.72 -3.46 -7.09
CA GLU A 45 -24.58 -2.76 -6.52
C GLU A 45 -23.29 -3.36 -7.09
N LYS A 46 -22.40 -2.50 -7.64
CA LYS A 46 -21.13 -2.93 -8.23
C LYS A 46 -20.21 -3.51 -7.17
N THR A 47 -19.51 -4.57 -7.53
CA THR A 47 -18.42 -5.12 -6.71
C THR A 47 -17.26 -4.12 -6.57
N PRO A 48 -16.39 -4.25 -5.57
CA PRO A 48 -15.18 -3.44 -5.44
C PRO A 48 -14.35 -3.41 -6.74
N ASP A 49 -14.10 -4.57 -7.34
CA ASP A 49 -13.32 -4.70 -8.57
C ASP A 49 -13.99 -4.00 -9.78
N GLU A 50 -15.32 -4.08 -9.89
CA GLU A 50 -16.05 -3.38 -10.93
C GLU A 50 -15.94 -1.87 -10.77
N ARG A 51 -15.93 -1.34 -9.54
CA ARG A 51 -15.72 0.09 -9.31
C ARG A 51 -14.31 0.53 -9.69
N ILE A 52 -13.27 -0.25 -9.35
CA ILE A 52 -11.89 0.02 -9.76
C ILE A 52 -11.77 0.03 -11.29
N ASN A 53 -12.35 -0.96 -11.96
CA ASN A 53 -12.33 -1.02 -13.43
C ASN A 53 -13.03 0.19 -14.07
N ASP A 54 -14.13 0.69 -13.50
CA ASP A 54 -14.78 1.91 -13.95
C ASP A 54 -13.88 3.15 -13.79
N ILE A 55 -13.15 3.25 -12.68
CA ILE A 55 -12.17 4.32 -12.44
C ILE A 55 -11.10 4.27 -13.54
N ILE A 56 -10.49 3.10 -13.78
CA ILE A 56 -9.43 2.90 -14.79
C ILE A 56 -9.94 3.25 -16.18
N ALA A 57 -11.16 2.84 -16.53
CA ALA A 57 -11.76 3.13 -17.83
C ALA A 57 -12.01 4.63 -18.06
N GLY A 58 -12.12 5.42 -17.00
CA GLY A 58 -12.25 6.87 -17.05
C GLY A 58 -10.93 7.65 -17.05
N MET A 59 -9.81 6.99 -16.79
CA MET A 59 -8.50 7.63 -16.69
C MET A 59 -7.83 7.83 -18.04
N SER A 60 -7.15 8.97 -18.23
CA SER A 60 -6.19 9.17 -19.31
C SER A 60 -4.92 8.33 -19.10
N LEU A 61 -4.10 8.20 -20.15
CA LEU A 61 -2.81 7.48 -20.03
C LEU A 61 -1.88 8.17 -19.02
N GLU A 62 -1.87 9.48 -19.00
CA GLU A 62 -1.07 10.30 -18.08
C GLU A 62 -1.49 10.03 -16.62
N GLU A 63 -2.79 9.97 -16.35
CA GLU A 63 -3.31 9.64 -15.02
C GLU A 63 -2.97 8.21 -14.62
N LYS A 64 -3.11 7.25 -15.52
CA LYS A 64 -2.73 5.85 -15.28
C LYS A 64 -1.25 5.71 -14.93
N VAL A 65 -0.38 6.29 -15.75
CA VAL A 65 1.08 6.23 -15.53
C VAL A 65 1.47 6.94 -14.25
N GLY A 66 0.90 8.12 -13.96
CA GLY A 66 1.16 8.84 -12.72
C GLY A 66 0.87 8.03 -11.46
N GLN A 67 -0.19 7.20 -11.47
CA GLN A 67 -0.52 6.33 -10.33
C GLN A 67 0.55 5.26 -10.05
N LEU A 68 1.39 4.92 -11.01
CA LEU A 68 2.47 3.95 -10.84
C LEU A 68 3.73 4.57 -10.17
N PHE A 69 3.72 5.85 -9.85
CA PHE A 69 4.86 6.53 -9.25
C PHE A 69 4.64 6.84 -7.78
N PHE A 70 5.51 6.30 -6.94
CA PHE A 70 5.62 6.57 -5.51
C PHE A 70 6.90 7.40 -5.31
N VAL A 71 6.79 8.71 -5.53
CA VAL A 71 7.98 9.54 -5.65
C VAL A 71 8.50 9.99 -4.28
N ARG A 72 9.82 10.14 -4.18
CA ARG A 72 10.41 10.85 -3.06
C ARG A 72 9.84 12.26 -3.02
N CYS A 73 9.26 12.67 -1.89
CA CYS A 73 8.60 13.97 -1.75
C CYS A 73 9.52 15.09 -2.24
N PRO A 74 9.07 15.95 -3.19
CA PRO A 74 9.87 17.07 -3.69
C PRO A 74 10.18 18.06 -2.57
N GLU A 75 11.33 18.75 -2.67
CA GLU A 75 11.69 19.79 -1.67
C GLU A 75 10.77 21.00 -1.72
N THR A 76 10.23 21.28 -2.90
CA THR A 76 9.32 22.40 -3.16
C THR A 76 8.30 21.98 -4.21
N GLY A 77 7.10 22.58 -4.18
CA GLY A 77 6.09 22.34 -5.23
C GLY A 77 5.41 20.96 -5.17
N ALA A 78 5.50 20.22 -4.04
CA ALA A 78 4.98 18.86 -3.97
C ALA A 78 3.48 18.76 -4.33
N ALA A 79 2.64 19.70 -3.90
CA ALA A 79 1.22 19.72 -4.25
C ALA A 79 1.00 20.00 -5.75
N GLU A 80 1.79 20.91 -6.36
CA GLU A 80 1.74 21.20 -7.80
C GLU A 80 2.18 19.98 -8.63
N ASP A 81 3.23 19.28 -8.18
CA ASP A 81 3.71 18.08 -8.86
C ASP A 81 2.72 16.91 -8.73
N VAL A 82 2.05 16.77 -7.59
CA VAL A 82 0.97 15.78 -7.40
C VAL A 82 -0.14 16.00 -8.43
N GLU A 83 -0.59 17.24 -8.63
CA GLU A 83 -1.62 17.58 -9.61
C GLU A 83 -1.11 17.40 -11.05
N THR A 84 0.11 17.92 -11.35
CA THR A 84 0.68 17.93 -12.71
C THR A 84 0.97 16.53 -13.24
N TYR A 85 1.52 15.65 -12.39
CA TYR A 85 1.97 14.31 -12.77
C TYR A 85 1.02 13.20 -12.32
N HIS A 86 -0.12 13.54 -11.71
CA HIS A 86 -1.12 12.58 -11.20
C HIS A 86 -0.52 11.49 -10.30
N LEU A 87 0.41 11.86 -9.41
CA LEU A 87 1.23 10.93 -8.65
C LEU A 87 0.42 9.94 -7.82
N GLY A 88 0.86 8.69 -7.77
CA GLY A 88 0.24 7.62 -6.97
C GLY A 88 0.58 7.70 -5.48
N GLY A 89 1.76 8.23 -5.13
CA GLY A 89 2.19 8.40 -3.74
C GLY A 89 3.42 9.28 -3.55
N LEU A 90 3.62 9.73 -2.30
CA LEU A 90 4.77 10.50 -1.84
C LEU A 90 5.50 9.76 -0.71
N LEU A 91 6.80 9.49 -0.88
CA LEU A 91 7.66 8.89 0.13
C LEU A 91 8.43 9.99 0.87
N LEU A 92 8.18 10.10 2.18
CA LEU A 92 8.74 11.13 3.04
C LEU A 92 10.10 10.71 3.59
N PHE A 93 11.07 11.63 3.53
CA PHE A 93 12.40 11.49 4.10
C PHE A 93 12.61 12.44 5.28
N GLY A 94 13.73 12.32 5.99
CA GLY A 94 13.99 13.11 7.19
C GLY A 94 13.90 14.63 7.03
N ARG A 95 14.11 15.17 5.80
CA ARG A 95 13.95 16.59 5.51
C ARG A 95 12.49 17.04 5.50
N ASP A 96 11.57 16.13 5.11
CA ASP A 96 10.15 16.45 4.94
C ASP A 96 9.41 16.60 6.29
N TYR A 97 10.12 16.31 7.38
CA TYR A 97 9.70 16.56 8.77
C TYR A 97 10.27 17.86 9.35
N LYS A 98 10.85 18.71 8.50
CA LYS A 98 11.50 19.97 8.88
C LYS A 98 11.01 21.12 8.02
N ASP A 99 11.04 22.33 8.61
CA ASP A 99 10.77 23.55 7.86
C ASP A 99 11.99 24.01 7.04
N ALA A 100 11.86 25.12 6.31
CA ALA A 100 12.91 25.70 5.48
C ALA A 100 14.15 26.17 6.29
N ASN A 101 14.03 26.35 7.61
CA ASN A 101 15.14 26.70 8.49
C ASN A 101 15.86 25.47 9.04
N GLY A 102 15.32 24.26 8.81
CA GLY A 102 15.82 22.99 9.31
C GLY A 102 15.28 22.65 10.70
N ASP A 103 14.33 23.40 11.23
CA ASP A 103 13.66 23.13 12.49
C ASP A 103 12.58 22.08 12.30
N TRP A 104 12.32 21.26 13.35
CA TRP A 104 11.28 20.25 13.31
C TRP A 104 9.89 20.86 13.19
N LEU A 105 9.10 20.38 12.23
CA LEU A 105 7.70 20.77 12.07
C LEU A 105 6.90 20.44 13.33
N THR A 106 5.94 21.30 13.66
CA THR A 106 4.91 20.97 14.64
C THR A 106 3.96 19.90 14.08
N GLU A 107 3.17 19.27 14.94
CA GLU A 107 2.13 18.33 14.52
C GLU A 107 1.14 18.98 13.55
N ASP A 108 0.69 20.21 13.87
CA ASP A 108 -0.26 20.95 13.03
C ASP A 108 0.34 21.27 11.65
N ASP A 109 1.60 21.74 11.57
CA ASP A 109 2.25 22.09 10.31
C ASP A 109 2.48 20.84 9.46
N PHE A 110 2.93 19.74 10.07
CA PHE A 110 3.15 18.47 9.37
C PHE A 110 1.83 17.92 8.80
N THR A 111 0.78 17.85 9.62
CA THR A 111 -0.54 17.37 9.19
C THR A 111 -1.14 18.26 8.11
N ALA A 112 -1.00 19.58 8.23
CA ALA A 112 -1.46 20.52 7.22
C ALA A 112 -0.72 20.36 5.88
N ALA A 113 0.59 20.09 5.90
CA ALA A 113 1.35 19.81 4.69
C ALA A 113 0.83 18.55 3.98
N LEU A 114 0.67 17.44 4.70
CA LEU A 114 0.12 16.20 4.12
C LEU A 114 -1.31 16.36 3.60
N ALA A 115 -2.15 17.11 4.33
CA ALA A 115 -3.51 17.43 3.88
C ALA A 115 -3.51 18.24 2.57
N SER A 116 -2.55 19.16 2.39
CA SER A 116 -2.41 19.93 1.15
C SER A 116 -2.04 19.05 -0.04
N TYR A 117 -1.18 18.04 0.15
CA TYR A 117 -0.82 17.07 -0.89
C TYR A 117 -2.02 16.20 -1.27
N GLN A 118 -2.77 15.72 -0.28
CA GLN A 118 -3.99 14.95 -0.53
C GLN A 118 -5.06 15.78 -1.27
N ALA A 119 -5.20 17.07 -0.95
CA ALA A 119 -6.17 17.95 -1.60
C ALA A 119 -5.83 18.25 -3.08
N ALA A 120 -4.56 18.16 -3.47
CA ALA A 120 -4.10 18.33 -4.85
C ALA A 120 -4.29 17.05 -5.69
N ALA A 121 -4.48 15.90 -5.07
CA ALA A 121 -4.59 14.62 -5.75
C ALA A 121 -6.03 14.36 -6.22
N ALA A 122 -6.21 14.03 -7.50
CA ALA A 122 -7.50 13.57 -8.04
C ALA A 122 -7.88 12.18 -7.47
N ILE A 123 -6.92 11.30 -7.30
CA ILE A 123 -7.02 10.02 -6.61
C ILE A 123 -6.12 10.09 -5.37
N PRO A 124 -6.63 9.84 -4.15
CA PRO A 124 -5.87 9.98 -2.92
C PRO A 124 -4.52 9.26 -2.94
N LEU A 125 -3.51 9.89 -2.34
CA LEU A 125 -2.11 9.43 -2.37
C LEU A 125 -1.85 8.32 -1.34
N PHE A 126 -0.94 7.42 -1.69
CA PHE A 126 -0.13 6.78 -0.67
C PHE A 126 0.85 7.81 -0.10
N ILE A 127 0.88 7.94 1.22
CA ILE A 127 1.88 8.74 1.94
C ILE A 127 2.74 7.76 2.74
N GLY A 128 3.98 7.60 2.29
CA GLY A 128 4.91 6.62 2.83
C GLY A 128 6.01 7.21 3.69
N SER A 129 6.51 6.44 4.64
CA SER A 129 7.70 6.75 5.42
C SER A 129 8.45 5.47 5.79
N ASP A 130 9.77 5.56 5.98
CA ASP A 130 10.58 4.48 6.54
C ASP A 130 10.60 4.58 8.08
N GLU A 131 9.74 3.85 8.74
CA GLU A 131 9.73 3.70 10.19
C GLU A 131 10.01 2.23 10.56
N GLU A 132 11.24 1.76 10.24
CA GLU A 132 11.70 0.41 10.57
C GLU A 132 11.97 0.24 12.08
N GLY A 133 12.32 1.35 12.71
CA GLY A 133 12.90 1.38 14.05
C GLY A 133 14.43 1.40 14.05
N GLY A 134 15.01 1.76 15.16
CA GLY A 134 16.48 1.82 15.34
C GLY A 134 17.13 2.84 14.41
N THR A 135 18.00 2.37 13.52
CA THR A 135 18.79 3.25 12.64
C THR A 135 17.99 3.92 11.53
N VAL A 136 16.90 3.27 11.09
CA VAL A 136 16.05 3.77 9.99
C VAL A 136 14.70 4.21 10.53
N THR A 137 14.63 5.49 10.81
CA THR A 137 13.41 6.19 11.26
C THR A 137 13.39 7.59 10.65
N ARG A 138 12.21 8.16 10.45
CA ARG A 138 12.00 9.51 9.91
C ARG A 138 11.10 10.34 10.82
N ALA A 139 9.81 9.99 10.91
CA ALA A 139 8.81 10.67 11.72
C ALA A 139 9.16 10.63 13.21
N SER A 140 9.59 9.49 13.72
CA SER A 140 9.87 9.32 15.15
C SER A 140 11.13 10.06 15.64
N LYS A 141 11.94 10.58 14.72
CA LYS A 141 13.04 11.52 15.07
C LYS A 141 12.55 12.93 15.35
N ASN A 142 11.34 13.29 14.93
CA ASN A 142 10.77 14.60 15.23
C ASN A 142 10.16 14.59 16.65
N PRO A 143 10.73 15.35 17.61
CA PRO A 143 10.29 15.34 19.00
C PRO A 143 8.92 16.00 19.20
N ASN A 144 8.42 16.77 18.19
CA ASN A 144 7.09 17.34 18.22
C ASN A 144 6.02 16.29 17.84
N LEU A 145 6.40 15.25 17.09
CA LEU A 145 5.51 14.17 16.69
C LEU A 145 5.58 12.97 17.64
N PHE A 146 6.78 12.59 18.08
CA PHE A 146 7.01 11.45 18.95
C PHE A 146 7.91 11.85 20.12
N SER A 147 7.61 11.35 21.32
CA SER A 147 8.41 11.62 22.52
C SER A 147 9.80 10.97 22.48
N GLU A 148 9.95 9.93 21.67
CA GLU A 148 11.21 9.19 21.49
C GLU A 148 11.23 8.51 20.11
N PRO A 149 12.40 8.32 19.49
CA PRO A 149 12.54 7.51 18.28
C PRO A 149 12.03 6.09 18.48
N LEU A 150 11.53 5.47 17.42
CA LEU A 150 11.10 4.07 17.45
C LEU A 150 12.33 3.16 17.64
N PRO A 151 12.39 2.34 18.72
CA PRO A 151 13.44 1.35 18.88
C PRO A 151 13.41 0.30 17.77
N SER A 152 14.54 -0.36 17.51
CA SER A 152 14.61 -1.45 16.54
C SER A 152 13.73 -2.63 16.94
N PRO A 153 13.28 -3.48 15.98
CA PRO A 153 12.57 -4.72 16.30
C PRO A 153 13.34 -5.62 17.27
N GLN A 154 14.69 -5.66 17.18
CA GLN A 154 15.54 -6.39 18.11
C GLN A 154 15.43 -5.86 19.56
N GLU A 155 15.49 -4.53 19.72
CA GLU A 155 15.37 -3.88 21.04
C GLU A 155 13.98 -4.08 21.63
N LEU A 156 12.92 -3.92 20.81
CA LEU A 156 11.54 -4.14 21.25
C LEU A 156 11.31 -5.59 21.68
N TYR A 157 11.82 -6.55 20.91
CA TYR A 157 11.73 -7.96 21.22
C TYR A 157 12.50 -8.32 22.50
N ALA A 158 13.69 -7.78 22.67
CA ALA A 158 14.48 -7.99 23.88
C ALA A 158 13.83 -7.41 25.14
N ALA A 159 13.10 -6.29 25.00
CA ALA A 159 12.46 -5.61 26.12
C ALA A 159 11.12 -6.24 26.53
N GLY A 160 10.31 -6.70 25.57
CA GLY A 160 8.91 -7.10 25.81
C GLY A 160 8.48 -8.39 25.11
N GLY A 161 9.41 -9.13 24.49
CA GLY A 161 9.06 -10.28 23.66
C GLY A 161 8.26 -9.90 22.42
N LEU A 162 7.64 -10.88 21.78
CA LEU A 162 6.82 -10.65 20.60
C LEU A 162 5.61 -9.76 20.92
N ASP A 163 4.90 -10.02 22.01
CA ASP A 163 3.70 -9.27 22.39
C ASP A 163 4.01 -7.77 22.59
N GLY A 164 5.09 -7.43 23.31
CA GLY A 164 5.50 -6.04 23.51
C GLY A 164 5.92 -5.34 22.22
N LEU A 165 6.57 -6.07 21.31
CA LEU A 165 6.91 -5.57 19.97
C LEU A 165 5.63 -5.26 19.16
N LEU A 166 4.66 -6.18 19.13
CA LEU A 166 3.40 -6.00 18.39
C LEU A 166 2.58 -4.83 18.95
N GLU A 167 2.46 -4.72 20.28
CA GLU A 167 1.78 -3.59 20.93
C GLU A 167 2.42 -2.25 20.57
N ARG A 168 3.76 -2.18 20.61
CA ARG A 168 4.50 -0.97 20.26
C ARG A 168 4.31 -0.60 18.79
N THR A 169 4.39 -1.58 17.88
CA THR A 169 4.15 -1.39 16.45
C THR A 169 2.74 -0.86 16.18
N LEU A 170 1.72 -1.43 16.82
CA LEU A 170 0.33 -0.96 16.71
C LEU A 170 0.21 0.51 17.11
N SER A 171 0.70 0.85 18.29
CA SER A 171 0.63 2.22 18.83
C SER A 171 1.33 3.24 17.93
N TYR A 172 2.51 2.87 17.39
CA TYR A 172 3.26 3.75 16.49
C TYR A 172 2.55 3.98 15.16
N ASN A 173 2.09 2.91 14.53
CA ASN A 173 1.39 3.01 13.25
C ASN A 173 0.06 3.76 13.38
N GLN A 174 -0.70 3.57 14.46
CA GLN A 174 -1.90 4.37 14.73
C GLN A 174 -1.58 5.86 14.80
N LYS A 175 -0.44 6.21 15.37
CA LYS A 175 -0.01 7.61 15.44
C LYS A 175 0.46 8.13 14.07
N LEU A 176 1.19 7.33 13.28
CA LEU A 176 1.51 7.65 11.89
C LEU A 176 0.24 7.91 11.07
N LYS A 177 -0.77 7.03 11.21
CA LYS A 177 -2.07 7.19 10.54
C LYS A 177 -2.78 8.48 10.94
N ALA A 178 -2.74 8.84 12.22
CA ALA A 178 -3.35 10.07 12.72
C ALA A 178 -2.72 11.33 12.11
N PHE A 179 -1.44 11.29 11.77
CA PHE A 179 -0.74 12.37 11.05
C PHE A 179 -1.02 12.39 9.55
N GLY A 180 -1.58 11.31 8.97
CA GLY A 180 -1.86 11.18 7.54
C GLY A 180 -0.88 10.28 6.78
N VAL A 181 0.09 9.63 7.44
CA VAL A 181 0.94 8.59 6.84
C VAL A 181 0.14 7.29 6.78
N ASN A 182 0.03 6.68 5.60
CA ASN A 182 -0.80 5.50 5.38
C ASN A 182 -0.03 4.28 4.84
N VAL A 183 1.27 4.43 4.54
CA VAL A 183 2.19 3.34 4.17
C VAL A 183 3.46 3.44 5.02
N ASN A 184 3.85 2.36 5.68
CA ASN A 184 5.15 2.27 6.33
C ASN A 184 6.04 1.28 5.58
N PHE A 185 7.21 1.73 5.12
CA PHE A 185 8.22 0.90 4.45
C PHE A 185 8.95 0.02 5.47
N ALA A 186 8.20 -0.83 6.13
CA ALA A 186 8.54 -1.84 7.12
C ALA A 186 7.44 -2.92 7.10
N PRO A 187 7.68 -4.14 7.61
CA PRO A 187 8.87 -4.62 8.32
C PRO A 187 10.01 -5.07 7.39
N VAL A 188 11.22 -5.15 7.95
CA VAL A 188 12.37 -5.75 7.26
C VAL A 188 12.32 -7.27 7.43
N CYS A 189 12.23 -7.98 6.29
CA CYS A 189 12.17 -9.44 6.21
C CYS A 189 13.54 -10.10 6.09
N ASP A 190 14.60 -9.28 5.87
CA ASP A 190 15.96 -9.80 5.68
C ASP A 190 16.43 -10.62 6.85
N VAL A 191 16.94 -11.83 6.58
CA VAL A 191 17.46 -12.75 7.60
C VAL A 191 18.94 -12.48 7.81
N SER A 192 19.31 -12.05 9.01
CA SER A 192 20.71 -11.85 9.39
C SER A 192 20.90 -12.12 10.87
N THR A 193 21.84 -13.02 11.21
CA THR A 193 22.23 -13.36 12.58
C THR A 193 23.65 -12.91 12.91
N ASN A 194 24.39 -12.39 11.92
CA ASN A 194 25.74 -11.91 12.10
C ASN A 194 25.78 -10.38 12.24
N PRO A 195 26.20 -9.83 13.40
CA PRO A 195 26.29 -8.39 13.63
C PRO A 195 27.18 -7.61 12.64
N ASP A 196 28.10 -8.30 11.97
CA ASP A 196 29.00 -7.68 10.98
C ASP A 196 28.35 -7.46 9.62
N ASN A 197 27.16 -8.05 9.36
CA ASN A 197 26.44 -7.84 8.12
C ASN A 197 25.80 -6.45 8.08
N PHE A 198 25.84 -5.79 6.92
CA PHE A 198 25.22 -4.48 6.69
C PHE A 198 23.77 -4.41 7.16
N ILE A 199 22.97 -5.43 6.80
CA ILE A 199 21.54 -5.43 7.09
C ILE A 199 21.17 -5.79 8.53
N TYR A 200 22.12 -6.35 9.31
CA TYR A 200 21.84 -6.88 10.66
C TYR A 200 21.15 -5.89 11.59
N ALA A 201 21.66 -4.65 11.67
CA ALA A 201 21.11 -3.62 12.55
C ALA A 201 19.68 -3.19 12.19
N ARG A 202 19.22 -3.49 10.96
CA ARG A 202 17.87 -3.22 10.45
C ARG A 202 16.97 -4.45 10.49
N SER A 203 17.55 -5.66 10.48
CA SER A 203 16.83 -6.93 10.51
C SER A 203 16.30 -7.26 11.90
N PHE A 204 15.51 -8.32 12.02
CA PHE A 204 15.06 -8.85 13.30
C PHE A 204 16.19 -9.51 14.11
N GLY A 205 17.33 -9.80 13.47
CA GLY A 205 18.52 -10.36 14.13
C GLY A 205 18.39 -11.83 14.53
N GLN A 206 17.41 -12.54 13.98
CA GLN A 206 17.10 -13.93 14.28
C GLN A 206 17.24 -14.82 13.05
N ASP A 207 17.10 -16.15 13.25
CA ASP A 207 17.05 -17.10 12.12
C ASP A 207 15.79 -16.93 11.26
N ALA A 208 15.76 -17.66 10.15
CA ALA A 208 14.70 -17.55 9.15
C ALA A 208 13.30 -17.85 9.73
N GLN A 209 13.19 -18.92 10.54
CA GLN A 209 11.89 -19.31 11.10
C GLN A 209 11.41 -18.30 12.14
N THR A 210 12.28 -17.87 13.05
CA THR A 210 11.93 -16.88 14.07
C THR A 210 11.59 -15.53 13.45
N THR A 211 12.29 -15.16 12.35
CA THR A 211 11.95 -13.96 11.56
C THR A 211 10.60 -14.12 10.87
N ALA A 212 10.29 -15.29 10.31
CA ALA A 212 9.00 -15.57 9.69
C ALA A 212 7.84 -15.52 10.69
N ASP A 213 8.03 -16.04 11.89
CA ASP A 213 7.04 -15.97 12.98
C ASP A 213 6.76 -14.51 13.39
N TYR A 214 7.80 -13.68 13.45
CA TYR A 214 7.68 -12.24 13.68
C TYR A 214 6.88 -11.58 12.51
N ILE A 215 7.28 -11.81 11.27
CA ILE A 215 6.66 -11.19 10.09
C ILE A 215 5.18 -11.57 9.98
N SER A 216 4.84 -12.87 10.13
CA SER A 216 3.45 -13.32 10.09
C SER A 216 2.58 -12.72 11.21
N SER A 217 3.20 -12.42 12.37
CA SER A 217 2.50 -11.81 13.50
C SER A 217 2.33 -10.31 13.37
N VAL A 218 3.30 -9.60 12.75
CA VAL A 218 3.29 -8.13 12.67
C VAL A 218 2.45 -7.61 11.50
N VAL A 219 2.34 -8.34 10.38
CA VAL A 219 1.54 -7.95 9.21
C VAL A 219 0.08 -7.65 9.57
N PRO A 220 -0.65 -8.50 10.32
CA PRO A 220 -2.01 -8.17 10.76
C PRO A 220 -2.10 -6.93 11.66
N VAL A 221 -1.03 -6.62 12.42
CA VAL A 221 -0.97 -5.43 13.27
C VAL A 221 -0.93 -4.14 12.43
N TYR A 222 -0.21 -4.15 11.29
CA TYR A 222 -0.25 -3.06 10.33
C TYR A 222 -1.67 -2.85 9.80
N ALA A 223 -2.32 -3.90 9.33
CA ALA A 223 -3.71 -3.83 8.85
C ALA A 223 -4.66 -3.28 9.93
N GLN A 224 -4.54 -3.76 11.17
CA GLN A 224 -5.32 -3.24 12.32
C GLN A 224 -5.07 -1.75 12.59
N SER A 225 -3.88 -1.26 12.33
CA SER A 225 -3.53 0.17 12.53
C SER A 225 -4.07 1.09 11.42
N GLY A 226 -4.51 0.54 10.29
CA GLY A 226 -4.89 1.27 9.09
C GLY A 226 -3.71 1.86 8.31
N VAL A 227 -2.51 1.29 8.50
CA VAL A 227 -1.27 1.61 7.76
C VAL A 227 -0.83 0.38 6.99
N ALA A 228 -0.59 0.49 5.69
CA ALA A 228 -0.05 -0.61 4.90
C ALA A 228 1.41 -0.87 5.26
N CYS A 229 1.81 -2.14 5.33
CA CYS A 229 3.20 -2.54 5.47
C CYS A 229 3.84 -2.81 4.11
N VAL A 230 5.17 -2.70 4.03
CA VAL A 230 5.98 -3.05 2.87
C VAL A 230 7.03 -4.06 3.29
N LEU A 231 6.89 -5.32 2.87
CA LEU A 231 7.90 -6.35 3.12
C LEU A 231 9.16 -6.05 2.30
N LYS A 232 10.33 -5.99 2.93
CA LYS A 232 11.57 -5.62 2.25
C LYS A 232 12.80 -6.33 2.84
N HIS A 233 13.82 -6.53 2.05
CA HIS A 233 14.07 -6.15 0.66
C HIS A 233 14.14 -7.43 -0.20
N PHE A 234 13.08 -7.72 -0.95
CA PHE A 234 12.98 -8.97 -1.73
C PHE A 234 14.10 -9.05 -2.80
N PRO A 235 14.73 -10.20 -3.04
CA PRO A 235 14.48 -11.51 -2.42
C PRO A 235 15.30 -11.81 -1.15
N GLY A 236 15.92 -10.82 -0.53
CA GLY A 236 16.73 -10.90 0.69
C GLY A 236 18.17 -10.45 0.49
N TYR A 237 18.66 -9.56 1.36
CA TYR A 237 20.02 -9.03 1.30
C TYR A 237 21.10 -10.04 1.67
N GLY A 238 20.78 -10.96 2.60
CA GLY A 238 21.77 -11.90 3.14
C GLY A 238 22.98 -11.18 3.73
N ASN A 239 24.19 -11.55 3.30
CA ASN A 239 25.44 -10.94 3.71
C ASN A 239 26.05 -9.99 2.65
N ASN A 240 25.22 -9.49 1.72
CA ASN A 240 25.67 -8.59 0.66
C ASN A 240 26.03 -7.19 1.17
N ALA A 241 26.79 -6.47 0.31
CA ALA A 241 27.08 -5.07 0.52
C ALA A 241 25.84 -4.18 0.31
N ASP A 242 25.93 -2.94 0.78
CA ASP A 242 24.92 -1.90 0.63
C ASP A 242 24.78 -1.47 -0.85
N THR A 243 23.60 -1.62 -1.43
CA THR A 243 23.29 -1.22 -2.82
C THR A 243 23.25 0.29 -3.04
N HIS A 244 23.22 1.10 -1.98
CA HIS A 244 23.36 2.55 -2.08
C HIS A 244 24.76 2.97 -2.55
N THR A 245 25.77 2.12 -2.37
CA THR A 245 27.18 2.41 -2.69
C THR A 245 27.69 1.70 -3.94
N GLY A 246 26.84 0.95 -4.64
CA GLY A 246 27.19 0.22 -5.86
C GLY A 246 26.38 -1.04 -6.07
N ILE A 247 26.81 -1.85 -7.04
CA ILE A 247 26.17 -3.12 -7.39
C ILE A 247 26.50 -4.16 -6.33
N ALA A 248 25.48 -4.75 -5.69
CA ALA A 248 25.62 -5.90 -4.82
C ALA A 248 25.34 -7.18 -5.60
N LEU A 249 26.38 -8.03 -5.76
CA LEU A 249 26.27 -9.32 -6.43
C LEU A 249 26.13 -10.44 -5.41
N ASP A 250 25.04 -11.21 -5.50
CA ASP A 250 24.77 -12.35 -4.65
C ASP A 250 24.97 -13.66 -5.42
N ALA A 251 26.05 -14.35 -5.10
CA ALA A 251 26.39 -15.64 -5.70
C ALA A 251 25.90 -16.86 -4.88
N ARG A 252 25.07 -16.64 -3.86
CA ARG A 252 24.52 -17.73 -3.05
C ARG A 252 23.63 -18.65 -3.90
N PRO A 253 23.64 -19.97 -3.65
CA PRO A 253 22.78 -20.88 -4.40
C PRO A 253 21.30 -20.67 -4.05
N TYR A 254 20.39 -20.96 -4.97
CA TYR A 254 18.95 -20.81 -4.78
C TYR A 254 18.41 -21.50 -3.52
N THR A 255 19.00 -22.67 -3.18
CA THR A 255 18.64 -23.40 -1.96
C THR A 255 18.88 -22.64 -0.66
N THR A 256 19.75 -21.63 -0.66
CA THR A 256 19.93 -20.73 0.50
C THR A 256 18.72 -19.80 0.62
N PHE A 257 18.29 -19.21 -0.48
CA PHE A 257 17.10 -18.36 -0.51
C PHE A 257 15.85 -19.13 -0.11
N GLU A 258 15.63 -20.30 -0.69
CA GLU A 258 14.51 -21.18 -0.41
C GLU A 258 14.41 -21.58 1.07
N LYS A 259 15.53 -21.81 1.73
CA LYS A 259 15.56 -22.26 3.15
C LYS A 259 15.70 -21.14 4.17
N SER A 260 16.01 -19.92 3.74
CA SER A 260 16.28 -18.80 4.61
C SER A 260 15.55 -17.54 4.17
N ASP A 261 16.07 -16.88 3.12
CA ASP A 261 15.67 -15.52 2.78
C ASP A 261 14.20 -15.39 2.36
N LEU A 262 13.65 -16.38 1.62
CA LEU A 262 12.26 -16.37 1.15
C LEU A 262 11.25 -16.71 2.25
N VAL A 263 11.66 -17.43 3.31
CA VAL A 263 10.74 -17.92 4.36
C VAL A 263 9.96 -16.80 5.07
N PRO A 264 10.57 -15.66 5.47
CA PRO A 264 9.81 -14.54 6.02
C PRO A 264 8.86 -13.87 5.00
N PHE A 265 9.24 -13.79 3.72
CA PHE A 265 8.37 -13.25 2.67
C PHE A 265 7.15 -14.14 2.45
N GLU A 266 7.33 -15.46 2.34
CA GLU A 266 6.22 -16.43 2.25
C GLU A 266 5.25 -16.26 3.42
N SER A 267 5.77 -16.14 4.63
CA SER A 267 4.96 -15.95 5.84
C SER A 267 4.20 -14.62 5.84
N GLY A 268 4.84 -13.54 5.40
CA GLY A 268 4.23 -12.22 5.29
C GLY A 268 3.17 -12.15 4.20
N ILE A 269 3.41 -12.77 3.05
CA ILE A 269 2.44 -12.90 1.95
C ILE A 269 1.22 -13.69 2.42
N ALA A 270 1.43 -14.83 3.07
CA ALA A 270 0.36 -15.65 3.63
C ALA A 270 -0.45 -14.91 4.72
N ALA A 271 0.18 -13.96 5.44
CA ALA A 271 -0.47 -13.11 6.43
C ALA A 271 -1.21 -11.90 5.81
N GLY A 272 -1.17 -11.73 4.48
CA GLY A 272 -1.90 -10.68 3.75
C GLY A 272 -1.15 -9.36 3.61
N ALA A 273 0.18 -9.38 3.51
CA ALA A 273 0.96 -8.16 3.26
C ALA A 273 0.56 -7.51 1.93
N PRO A 274 0.27 -6.18 1.92
CA PRO A 274 -0.19 -5.48 0.72
C PRO A 274 0.93 -5.09 -0.23
N PHE A 275 2.17 -4.88 0.26
CA PHE A 275 3.30 -4.45 -0.56
C PHE A 275 4.53 -5.33 -0.34
N VAL A 276 5.29 -5.51 -1.43
CA VAL A 276 6.65 -6.07 -1.40
C VAL A 276 7.59 -5.12 -2.15
N LEU A 277 8.67 -4.70 -1.51
CA LEU A 277 9.73 -3.91 -2.13
C LEU A 277 10.82 -4.83 -2.65
N VAL A 278 11.15 -4.69 -3.94
CA VAL A 278 12.19 -5.46 -4.62
C VAL A 278 13.49 -4.66 -4.67
N SER A 279 14.57 -5.25 -4.16
CA SER A 279 15.90 -4.63 -4.04
C SER A 279 16.64 -4.54 -5.38
N HIS A 280 17.77 -3.82 -5.38
CA HIS A 280 18.66 -3.72 -6.54
C HIS A 280 19.85 -4.72 -6.51
N ASN A 281 19.77 -5.76 -5.68
CA ASN A 281 20.76 -6.83 -5.68
C ASN A 281 20.69 -7.62 -6.99
N ILE A 282 21.85 -7.99 -7.54
CA ILE A 282 21.93 -9.00 -8.61
C ILE A 282 22.07 -10.36 -7.94
N VAL A 283 21.07 -11.22 -8.11
CA VAL A 283 21.03 -12.57 -7.51
C VAL A 283 21.30 -13.58 -8.61
N GLU A 284 22.56 -14.03 -8.72
CA GLU A 284 23.04 -14.85 -9.85
C GLU A 284 22.21 -16.11 -10.09
N CYS A 285 21.76 -16.77 -9.02
CA CYS A 285 20.95 -17.99 -9.14
C CYS A 285 19.51 -17.77 -9.60
N MET A 286 19.03 -16.53 -9.62
CA MET A 286 17.69 -16.13 -10.11
C MET A 286 17.82 -15.40 -11.45
N ASP A 287 18.62 -14.33 -11.49
CA ASP A 287 18.96 -13.59 -12.72
C ASP A 287 20.31 -12.88 -12.57
N GLY A 288 21.34 -13.42 -13.19
CA GLY A 288 22.68 -12.81 -13.18
C GLY A 288 22.86 -11.63 -14.14
N ALA A 289 21.83 -11.29 -14.95
CA ALA A 289 21.93 -10.23 -15.94
C ALA A 289 21.37 -8.90 -15.45
N TYR A 290 20.35 -8.92 -14.57
CA TYR A 290 19.66 -7.73 -14.11
C TYR A 290 19.55 -7.69 -12.58
N PRO A 291 19.52 -6.49 -11.97
CA PRO A 291 19.11 -6.34 -10.58
C PRO A 291 17.70 -6.92 -10.36
N ALA A 292 17.42 -7.41 -9.18
CA ALA A 292 16.15 -8.04 -8.85
C ALA A 292 14.94 -7.16 -9.23
N SER A 293 15.00 -5.84 -8.96
CA SER A 293 13.97 -4.86 -9.32
C SER A 293 13.73 -4.69 -10.82
N LEU A 294 14.69 -5.08 -11.66
CA LEU A 294 14.60 -5.02 -13.13
C LEU A 294 14.50 -6.41 -13.77
N SER A 295 14.34 -7.46 -12.98
CA SER A 295 14.33 -8.86 -13.44
C SER A 295 12.91 -9.43 -13.51
N ALA A 296 12.42 -9.69 -14.71
CA ALA A 296 11.14 -10.39 -14.91
C ALA A 296 11.12 -11.79 -14.25
N LYS A 297 12.29 -12.47 -14.14
CA LYS A 297 12.37 -13.78 -13.48
C LYS A 297 12.13 -13.68 -11.98
N VAL A 298 12.64 -12.62 -11.33
CA VAL A 298 12.43 -12.38 -9.90
C VAL A 298 10.97 -12.02 -9.63
N HIS A 299 10.35 -11.24 -10.52
CA HIS A 299 8.91 -10.91 -10.41
C HIS A 299 8.02 -12.14 -10.65
N THR A 300 8.37 -13.02 -11.61
CA THR A 300 7.71 -14.31 -11.81
C THR A 300 7.82 -15.20 -10.56
N LEU A 301 8.99 -15.27 -9.91
CA LEU A 301 9.12 -15.97 -8.63
C LEU A 301 8.15 -15.41 -7.58
N LEU A 302 8.10 -14.09 -7.43
CA LEU A 302 7.22 -13.44 -6.44
C LEU A 302 5.73 -13.63 -6.77
N ARG A 303 5.33 -13.47 -8.04
CA ARG A 303 3.94 -13.61 -8.48
C ARG A 303 3.48 -15.05 -8.52
N ASP A 304 4.19 -15.89 -9.26
CA ASP A 304 3.69 -17.21 -9.64
C ASP A 304 4.09 -18.30 -8.63
N THR A 305 5.27 -18.19 -8.02
CA THR A 305 5.75 -19.19 -7.07
C THR A 305 5.31 -18.88 -5.64
N LEU A 306 5.49 -17.61 -5.19
CA LEU A 306 5.09 -17.20 -3.85
C LEU A 306 3.63 -16.72 -3.78
N GLY A 307 2.95 -16.57 -4.92
CA GLY A 307 1.52 -16.23 -5.00
C GLY A 307 1.18 -14.82 -4.56
N PHE A 308 2.12 -13.87 -4.65
CA PHE A 308 1.88 -12.50 -4.22
C PHE A 308 0.96 -11.75 -5.20
N THR A 309 -0.16 -11.25 -4.72
CA THR A 309 -1.16 -10.52 -5.52
C THR A 309 -1.20 -9.02 -5.28
N GLY A 310 -0.55 -8.52 -4.22
CA GLY A 310 -0.49 -7.10 -3.86
C GLY A 310 0.45 -6.29 -4.75
N VAL A 311 0.80 -5.10 -4.32
CA VAL A 311 1.64 -4.14 -5.05
C VAL A 311 3.13 -4.47 -4.92
N ILE A 312 3.80 -4.70 -6.04
CA ILE A 312 5.27 -4.77 -6.10
C ILE A 312 5.82 -3.37 -6.33
N VAL A 313 6.69 -2.91 -5.44
CA VAL A 313 7.33 -1.60 -5.54
C VAL A 313 8.85 -1.75 -5.65
N THR A 314 9.50 -0.90 -6.46
CA THR A 314 10.97 -0.89 -6.55
C THR A 314 11.58 -0.27 -5.31
N ASP A 315 12.84 -0.59 -4.99
CA ASP A 315 13.70 0.34 -4.26
C ASP A 315 13.97 1.59 -5.09
N ASP A 316 14.59 2.64 -4.51
CA ASP A 316 14.76 3.94 -5.21
C ASP A 316 15.63 3.79 -6.47
N LEU A 317 15.04 4.02 -7.65
CA LEU A 317 15.74 3.95 -8.95
C LEU A 317 16.84 5.01 -9.12
N ALA A 318 16.95 5.99 -8.24
CA ALA A 318 18.05 6.93 -8.21
C ALA A 318 19.36 6.32 -7.68
N MET A 319 19.31 5.11 -7.10
CA MET A 319 20.49 4.41 -6.56
C MET A 319 21.48 4.02 -7.67
N ASP A 320 22.78 4.06 -7.33
CA ASP A 320 23.87 3.80 -8.31
C ASP A 320 23.81 2.40 -8.90
N ALA A 321 23.28 1.41 -8.20
CA ALA A 321 23.12 0.05 -8.66
C ALA A 321 22.26 -0.08 -9.94
N VAL A 322 21.34 0.85 -10.19
CA VAL A 322 20.41 0.83 -11.33
C VAL A 322 20.93 1.62 -12.52
N LYS A 323 21.72 2.67 -12.29
CA LYS A 323 22.18 3.61 -13.33
C LYS A 323 22.92 2.93 -14.50
N ALA A 324 23.65 1.85 -14.22
CA ALA A 324 24.37 1.11 -15.25
C ALA A 324 23.44 0.39 -16.24
N TYR A 325 22.20 0.12 -15.87
CA TYR A 325 21.21 -0.58 -16.67
C TYR A 325 20.26 0.35 -17.44
N ALA A 326 20.27 1.64 -17.11
CA ALA A 326 19.43 2.67 -17.73
C ALA A 326 20.13 3.47 -18.83
N GLN A 327 21.29 3.00 -19.37
CA GLN A 327 22.16 3.78 -20.26
C GLN A 327 21.48 4.24 -21.56
N ASP A 328 20.52 3.47 -22.08
CA ASP A 328 19.83 3.76 -23.35
C ASP A 328 18.30 3.87 -23.21
N GLY A 329 17.78 3.82 -21.98
CA GLY A 329 16.35 3.84 -21.70
C GLY A 329 16.03 4.28 -20.28
N SER A 330 14.75 4.44 -20.00
CA SER A 330 14.28 4.76 -18.67
C SER A 330 14.39 3.55 -17.75
N ALA A 331 14.98 3.73 -16.57
CA ALA A 331 14.95 2.71 -15.51
C ALA A 331 13.49 2.36 -15.14
N ALA A 332 12.58 3.33 -15.18
CA ALA A 332 11.17 3.11 -14.90
C ALA A 332 10.50 2.24 -15.97
N VAL A 333 10.82 2.41 -17.26
CA VAL A 333 10.31 1.55 -18.33
C VAL A 333 10.74 0.10 -18.10
N LEU A 334 12.03 -0.13 -17.82
CA LEU A 334 12.56 -1.48 -17.53
C LEU A 334 11.91 -2.08 -16.27
N ALA A 335 11.71 -1.27 -15.23
CA ALA A 335 11.09 -1.73 -13.99
C ALA A 335 9.62 -2.14 -14.18
N ILE A 336 8.85 -1.39 -14.98
CA ILE A 336 7.46 -1.74 -15.33
C ILE A 336 7.44 -3.02 -16.17
N GLN A 337 8.30 -3.13 -17.20
CA GLN A 337 8.42 -4.33 -18.03
C GLN A 337 8.85 -5.57 -17.22
N ALA A 338 9.62 -5.37 -16.13
CA ALA A 338 9.97 -6.45 -15.22
C ALA A 338 8.80 -6.93 -14.36
N GLY A 339 7.76 -6.10 -14.15
CA GLY A 339 6.54 -6.46 -13.40
C GLY A 339 6.33 -5.69 -12.09
N ASN A 340 7.04 -4.57 -11.87
CA ASN A 340 6.73 -3.67 -10.75
C ASN A 340 5.43 -2.92 -11.02
N ASP A 341 4.63 -2.73 -9.98
CA ASP A 341 3.39 -1.95 -10.03
C ASP A 341 3.63 -0.49 -9.69
N MET A 342 4.60 -0.23 -8.81
CA MET A 342 4.97 1.13 -8.45
C MET A 342 6.49 1.34 -8.49
N ILE A 343 6.86 2.56 -8.84
CA ILE A 343 8.25 2.99 -9.00
C ILE A 343 8.58 4.00 -7.90
N VAL A 344 9.58 3.68 -7.07
CA VAL A 344 10.18 4.69 -6.19
C VAL A 344 11.30 5.41 -6.95
N THR A 345 11.21 6.73 -7.06
CA THR A 345 12.23 7.53 -7.75
C THR A 345 12.20 8.99 -7.33
N THR A 346 13.32 9.68 -7.56
CA THR A 346 13.44 11.14 -7.46
C THR A 346 13.29 11.81 -8.84
N ASP A 347 13.59 11.09 -9.94
CA ASP A 347 13.63 11.62 -11.32
C ASP A 347 12.31 11.38 -12.08
N TYR A 348 11.17 11.46 -11.38
CA TYR A 348 9.84 11.20 -11.95
C TYR A 348 9.47 12.16 -13.09
N GLN A 349 9.95 13.40 -13.04
CA GLN A 349 9.70 14.43 -14.07
C GLN A 349 10.26 14.04 -15.44
N THR A 350 11.36 13.27 -15.47
CA THR A 350 11.92 12.67 -16.67
C THR A 350 11.29 11.32 -16.99
N GLN A 351 11.08 10.49 -15.97
CA GLN A 351 10.71 9.08 -16.17
C GLN A 351 9.22 8.89 -16.52
N ILE A 352 8.30 9.70 -15.98
CA ILE A 352 6.87 9.64 -16.34
C ILE A 352 6.66 9.86 -17.85
N PRO A 353 7.19 10.94 -18.48
CA PRO A 353 7.10 11.11 -19.92
C PRO A 353 7.72 9.95 -20.73
N GLN A 354 8.80 9.33 -20.24
CA GLN A 354 9.41 8.18 -20.91
C GLN A 354 8.51 6.95 -20.87
N VAL A 355 7.85 6.66 -19.76
CA VAL A 355 6.86 5.57 -19.66
C VAL A 355 5.67 5.83 -20.58
N ILE A 356 5.13 7.06 -20.59
CA ILE A 356 4.04 7.45 -21.50
C ILE A 356 4.46 7.21 -22.96
N ALA A 357 5.67 7.63 -23.36
CA ALA A 357 6.19 7.42 -24.70
C ALA A 357 6.36 5.93 -25.04
N ALA A 358 6.80 5.10 -24.09
CA ALA A 358 6.92 3.65 -24.26
C ALA A 358 5.56 2.98 -24.50
N VAL A 359 4.50 3.44 -23.82
CA VAL A 359 3.13 2.96 -24.07
C VAL A 359 2.64 3.43 -25.45
N GLN A 360 2.81 4.70 -25.79
CA GLN A 360 2.38 5.27 -27.06
C GLN A 360 3.09 4.62 -28.27
N SER A 361 4.34 4.18 -28.09
CA SER A 361 5.07 3.45 -29.15
C SER A 361 4.72 1.96 -29.24
N GLY A 362 3.99 1.42 -28.25
CA GLY A 362 3.66 0.00 -28.14
C GLY A 362 4.78 -0.86 -27.55
N GLU A 363 5.81 -0.25 -26.97
CA GLU A 363 6.88 -0.95 -26.22
C GLU A 363 6.33 -1.54 -24.90
N ILE A 364 5.36 -0.86 -24.25
CA ILE A 364 4.56 -1.38 -23.16
C ILE A 364 3.10 -1.41 -23.63
N ALA A 365 2.39 -2.51 -23.42
CA ALA A 365 0.97 -2.55 -23.73
C ALA A 365 0.17 -1.74 -22.70
N GLU A 366 -0.81 -0.94 -23.14
CA GLU A 366 -1.66 -0.17 -22.20
C GLU A 366 -2.41 -1.11 -21.24
N SER A 367 -2.78 -2.32 -21.68
CA SER A 367 -3.37 -3.34 -20.80
C SER A 367 -2.49 -3.77 -19.64
N ASP A 368 -1.16 -3.70 -19.81
CA ASP A 368 -0.23 -4.01 -18.70
C ASP A 368 -0.22 -2.86 -17.69
N ILE A 369 -0.28 -1.61 -18.18
CA ILE A 369 -0.46 -0.43 -17.32
C ILE A 369 -1.78 -0.53 -16.55
N ASP A 370 -2.89 -0.89 -17.21
CA ASP A 370 -4.19 -1.08 -16.55
C ASP A 370 -4.12 -2.14 -15.44
N ALA A 371 -3.40 -3.24 -15.67
CA ALA A 371 -3.23 -4.29 -14.67
C ALA A 371 -2.39 -3.82 -13.46
N HIS A 372 -1.37 -2.98 -13.68
CA HIS A 372 -0.60 -2.37 -12.60
C HIS A 372 -1.45 -1.36 -11.81
N VAL A 373 -2.15 -0.46 -12.50
CA VAL A 373 -3.06 0.52 -11.88
C VAL A 373 -4.16 -0.18 -11.09
N PHE A 374 -4.69 -1.28 -11.59
CA PHE A 374 -5.70 -2.07 -10.87
C PHE A 374 -5.20 -2.48 -9.48
N ARG A 375 -3.99 -3.05 -9.37
CA ARG A 375 -3.41 -3.45 -8.08
C ARG A 375 -3.16 -2.25 -7.16
N VAL A 376 -2.69 -1.13 -7.70
CA VAL A 376 -2.50 0.12 -6.95
C VAL A 376 -3.82 0.64 -6.39
N LEU A 377 -4.87 0.71 -7.22
CA LEU A 377 -6.19 1.18 -6.79
C LEU A 377 -6.87 0.21 -5.83
N HIS A 378 -6.68 -1.10 -6.02
CA HIS A 378 -7.18 -2.12 -5.11
C HIS A 378 -6.62 -1.92 -3.69
N GLU A 379 -5.31 -1.64 -3.56
CA GLU A 379 -4.72 -1.33 -2.25
C GLU A 379 -5.18 0.02 -1.70
N LYS A 380 -5.40 1.03 -2.55
CA LYS A 380 -6.02 2.30 -2.11
C LYS A 380 -7.43 2.07 -1.56
N GLN A 381 -8.21 1.21 -2.18
CA GLN A 381 -9.54 0.84 -1.72
C GLN A 381 -9.48 0.06 -0.39
N ALA A 382 -8.57 -0.91 -0.27
CA ALA A 382 -8.37 -1.67 0.96
C ALA A 382 -7.98 -0.79 2.17
N LEU A 383 -7.25 0.31 1.92
CA LEU A 383 -6.91 1.32 2.92
C LEU A 383 -8.03 2.37 3.18
N GLY A 384 -9.15 2.28 2.44
CA GLY A 384 -10.25 3.24 2.54
C GLY A 384 -9.89 4.63 1.99
N LEU A 385 -8.96 4.71 1.05
CA LEU A 385 -8.59 5.95 0.37
C LEU A 385 -9.56 6.27 -0.78
N ILE A 386 -10.11 5.25 -1.40
CA ILE A 386 -11.19 5.33 -2.41
C ILE A 386 -12.33 4.37 -2.05
N ASP A 387 -13.53 4.59 -2.61
CA ASP A 387 -14.74 3.79 -2.36
C ASP A 387 -14.78 2.46 -3.16
#